data_f569371f0ad19703d1ed080f8fe29b9b
#
_entry.id   f569371f0ad19703d1ed080f8fe29b9b
#
_cell.length_a   1.000
_cell.length_b   1.000
_cell.length_c   1.000
_cell.angle_alpha   90.00
_cell.angle_beta   90.00
_cell.angle_gamma   90.00
#
_symmetry.space_group_name_H-M   'P 1'
#
loop_
_entity.id
_entity.type
_entity.pdbx_description
1 polymer ?
#
loop_
_entity_poly.entity_id
_entity_poly.type
_entity_poly.pdbx_seq_one_letter_code
_entity_poly.pdbx_strand_id
1 'polypeptide(L)'
;MSYYKSKGWNNLVRYFPMPNIIFQLGLSPQEIAIYAYLMCIEDRKTYQCHPSYSSIGKSCGISVNTVRKYVESLEHRGLIHTEPTKVKTRDGRSHNGSLCYTILPTEPLEEEYYQEQLRIAEYYSAYTKAMKEHEKKYGGVNNEKVNV
;
A
#
# COMPACT_ATOMS: atom_id res chain seq x y z
N MET A 1 2.38 12.18 -26.19
CA MET A 1 3.48 11.18 -26.19
C MET A 1 4.29 11.34 -24.94
N SER A 2 4.51 10.25 -24.22
CA SER A 2 5.35 10.30 -23.01
C SER A 2 6.78 10.67 -23.38
N TYR A 3 7.41 11.57 -22.63
CA TYR A 3 8.82 11.98 -22.74
C TYR A 3 9.80 10.79 -22.85
N TYR A 4 9.46 9.68 -22.22
CA TYR A 4 10.27 8.46 -22.23
C TYR A 4 10.19 7.67 -23.55
N LYS A 5 9.07 7.75 -24.27
CA LYS A 5 8.95 7.13 -25.60
C LYS A 5 9.81 7.81 -26.67
N SER A 6 9.96 9.12 -26.56
CA SER A 6 10.76 9.89 -27.54
C SER A 6 12.27 9.65 -27.46
N LYS A 7 12.76 9.06 -26.35
CA LYS A 7 14.16 8.70 -26.16
C LYS A 7 14.49 7.22 -26.42
N GLY A 8 13.56 6.44 -26.98
CA GLY A 8 13.76 5.02 -27.28
C GLY A 8 13.91 4.15 -26.03
N TRP A 9 13.47 4.62 -24.88
CA TRP A 9 13.51 3.86 -23.63
C TRP A 9 12.33 2.89 -23.55
N ASN A 10 12.66 1.62 -23.30
CA ASN A 10 11.65 0.62 -23.00
C ASN A 10 11.27 0.73 -21.52
N ASN A 11 10.13 1.33 -21.22
CA ASN A 11 9.63 1.54 -19.86
C ASN A 11 9.46 0.23 -19.08
N LEU A 12 9.10 -0.87 -19.76
CA LEU A 12 8.90 -2.18 -19.12
C LEU A 12 10.19 -2.83 -18.64
N VAL A 13 11.33 -2.44 -19.20
CA VAL A 13 12.65 -2.96 -18.82
C VAL A 13 13.31 -2.13 -17.71
N ARG A 14 13.08 -0.82 -17.73
CA ARG A 14 13.74 0.13 -16.80
C ARG A 14 12.87 0.61 -15.66
N TYR A 15 11.58 0.62 -15.86
CA TYR A 15 10.61 1.18 -14.93
C TYR A 15 9.41 0.25 -14.80
N PHE A 16 8.80 0.29 -13.65
CA PHE A 16 7.53 -0.38 -13.41
C PHE A 16 6.54 0.61 -12.77
N PRO A 17 5.24 0.52 -13.10
CA PRO A 17 4.23 1.33 -12.45
C PRO A 17 3.95 0.78 -11.05
N MET A 18 3.78 1.69 -10.08
CA MET A 18 3.34 1.37 -8.73
C MET A 18 2.06 2.15 -8.43
N PRO A 19 1.04 1.53 -7.81
CA PRO A 19 -0.20 2.21 -7.48
C PRO A 19 0.03 3.37 -6.49
N ASN A 20 -0.55 4.53 -6.77
CA ASN A 20 -0.42 5.70 -5.92
C ASN A 20 -1.00 5.49 -4.52
N ILE A 21 -2.01 4.63 -4.39
CA ILE A 21 -2.68 4.32 -3.11
C ILE A 21 -1.71 3.80 -2.04
N ILE A 22 -0.59 3.21 -2.44
CA ILE A 22 0.44 2.69 -1.54
C ILE A 22 0.89 3.73 -0.51
N PHE A 23 0.94 5.01 -0.90
CA PHE A 23 1.32 6.10 -0.01
C PHE A 23 0.18 6.61 0.88
N GLN A 24 -1.04 6.12 0.68
CA GLN A 24 -2.23 6.50 1.45
C GLN A 24 -2.61 5.45 2.52
N LEU A 25 -2.01 4.26 2.47
CA LEU A 25 -2.38 3.13 3.33
C LEU A 25 -1.63 3.09 4.67
N GLY A 26 -0.76 4.04 4.94
CA GLY A 26 0.04 4.08 6.17
C GLY A 26 1.05 2.94 6.27
N LEU A 27 1.61 2.52 5.14
CA LEU A 27 2.66 1.49 5.09
C LEU A 27 3.97 2.02 5.67
N SER A 28 4.72 1.14 6.34
CA SER A 28 6.09 1.45 6.74
C SER A 28 7.02 1.52 5.51
N PRO A 29 8.18 2.19 5.61
CA PRO A 29 9.16 2.21 4.52
C PRO A 29 9.59 0.81 4.07
N GLN A 30 9.70 -0.13 5.00
CA GLN A 30 10.07 -1.51 4.71
C GLN A 30 8.96 -2.25 3.94
N GLU A 31 7.70 -2.05 4.29
CA GLU A 31 6.56 -2.60 3.54
C GLU A 31 6.53 -2.05 2.11
N ILE A 32 6.76 -0.74 1.94
CA ILE A 32 6.82 -0.10 0.62
C ILE A 32 7.97 -0.68 -0.20
N ALA A 33 9.16 -0.83 0.38
CA ALA A 33 10.32 -1.39 -0.29
C ALA A 33 10.09 -2.83 -0.76
N ILE A 34 9.53 -3.68 0.10
CA ILE A 34 9.22 -5.08 -0.22
C ILE A 34 8.14 -5.15 -1.31
N TYR A 35 7.07 -4.40 -1.17
CA TYR A 35 6.01 -4.35 -2.17
C TYR A 35 6.52 -3.89 -3.53
N ALA A 36 7.31 -2.82 -3.57
CA ALA A 36 7.93 -2.31 -4.78
C ALA A 36 8.85 -3.35 -5.43
N TYR A 37 9.66 -4.06 -4.64
CA TYR A 37 10.51 -5.12 -5.16
C TYR A 37 9.71 -6.26 -5.78
N LEU A 38 8.66 -6.73 -5.12
CA LEU A 38 7.77 -7.77 -5.65
C LEU A 38 7.12 -7.33 -6.97
N MET A 39 6.64 -6.10 -7.05
CA MET A 39 6.09 -5.53 -8.29
C MET A 39 7.14 -5.40 -9.39
N CYS A 40 8.38 -5.09 -9.03
CA CYS A 40 9.48 -4.97 -10.00
C CYS A 40 9.79 -6.30 -10.70
N ILE A 41 9.72 -7.41 -9.96
CA ILE A 41 10.11 -8.75 -10.46
C ILE A 41 8.93 -9.64 -10.85
N GLU A 42 7.68 -9.21 -10.64
CA GLU A 42 6.52 -10.00 -11.01
C GLU A 42 6.44 -10.28 -12.52
N ASP A 43 5.89 -11.42 -12.88
CA ASP A 43 5.45 -11.68 -14.25
C ASP A 43 4.23 -10.81 -14.56
N ARG A 44 4.30 -9.99 -15.61
CA ARG A 44 3.23 -9.07 -16.00
C ARG A 44 1.95 -9.75 -16.48
N LYS A 45 2.00 -11.03 -16.81
CA LYS A 45 0.84 -11.80 -17.25
C LYS A 45 0.12 -12.47 -16.09
N THR A 46 0.88 -12.98 -15.12
CA THR A 46 0.34 -13.74 -13.97
C THR A 46 0.28 -12.94 -12.69
N TYR A 47 0.97 -11.79 -12.62
CA TYR A 47 1.16 -10.97 -11.41
C TYR A 47 1.82 -11.75 -10.25
N GLN A 48 2.63 -12.74 -10.60
CA GLN A 48 3.27 -13.64 -9.64
C GLN A 48 4.79 -13.57 -9.71
N CYS A 49 5.42 -13.81 -8.58
CA CYS A 49 6.86 -13.99 -8.45
C CYS A 49 7.19 -14.95 -7.30
N HIS A 50 8.43 -15.45 -7.28
CA HIS A 50 8.85 -16.50 -6.34
C HIS A 50 10.19 -16.19 -5.65
N PRO A 51 10.48 -14.95 -5.20
CA PRO A 51 11.73 -14.65 -4.54
C PRO A 51 11.82 -15.34 -3.18
N SER A 52 13.03 -15.75 -2.77
CA SER A 52 13.28 -16.16 -1.40
C SER A 52 13.29 -14.95 -0.45
N TYR A 53 13.06 -15.17 0.83
CA TYR A 53 13.23 -14.11 1.84
C TYR A 53 14.66 -13.51 1.81
N SER A 54 15.66 -14.34 1.56
CA SER A 54 17.05 -13.88 1.40
C SER A 54 17.20 -12.94 0.21
N SER A 55 16.60 -13.24 -0.93
CA SER A 55 16.62 -12.37 -2.12
C SER A 55 15.93 -11.04 -1.88
N ILE A 56 14.76 -11.07 -1.26
CA ILE A 56 14.02 -9.86 -0.86
C ILE A 56 14.88 -9.03 0.11
N GLY A 57 15.44 -9.66 1.12
CA GLY A 57 16.25 -8.98 2.12
C GLY A 57 17.50 -8.32 1.55
N LYS A 58 18.18 -8.98 0.64
CA LYS A 58 19.35 -8.42 -0.06
C LYS A 58 18.97 -7.23 -0.94
N SER A 59 17.86 -7.33 -1.66
CA SER A 59 17.42 -6.27 -2.58
C SER A 59 16.90 -5.04 -1.82
N CYS A 60 16.23 -5.24 -0.69
CA CYS A 60 15.64 -4.16 0.12
C CYS A 60 16.56 -3.67 1.25
N GLY A 61 17.70 -4.34 1.51
CA GLY A 61 18.57 -3.99 2.62
C GLY A 61 17.98 -4.33 4.00
N ILE A 62 17.23 -5.43 4.12
CA ILE A 62 16.46 -5.83 5.29
C ILE A 62 16.84 -7.25 5.69
N SER A 63 16.83 -7.56 7.00
CA SER A 63 17.07 -8.92 7.49
C SER A 63 15.94 -9.89 7.12
N VAL A 64 16.24 -11.17 7.00
CA VAL A 64 15.26 -12.23 6.67
C VAL A 64 14.09 -12.25 7.65
N ASN A 65 14.34 -12.09 8.95
CA ASN A 65 13.28 -12.06 9.96
C ASN A 65 12.36 -10.84 9.78
N THR A 66 12.92 -9.71 9.43
CA THR A 66 12.17 -8.48 9.13
C THR A 66 11.35 -8.64 7.85
N VAL A 67 11.91 -9.27 6.81
CA VAL A 67 11.17 -9.58 5.57
C VAL A 67 9.95 -10.43 5.88
N ARG A 68 10.10 -11.50 6.65
CA ARG A 68 8.97 -12.37 7.05
C ARG A 68 7.84 -11.59 7.69
N LYS A 69 8.18 -10.75 8.68
CA LYS A 69 7.23 -9.90 9.39
C LYS A 69 6.44 -8.99 8.45
N TYR A 70 7.11 -8.32 7.53
CA TYR A 70 6.47 -7.37 6.63
C TYR A 70 5.75 -8.02 5.45
N VAL A 71 6.17 -9.20 5.02
CA VAL A 71 5.41 -10.02 4.07
C VAL A 71 4.06 -10.42 4.67
N GLU A 72 4.03 -10.88 5.91
CA GLU A 72 2.79 -11.17 6.65
C GLU A 72 1.91 -9.93 6.78
N SER A 73 2.50 -8.77 7.07
CA SER A 73 1.78 -7.50 7.16
C SER A 73 1.16 -7.08 5.81
N LEU A 74 1.90 -7.19 4.71
CA LEU A 74 1.39 -6.88 3.37
C LEU A 74 0.25 -7.81 2.95
N GLU A 75 0.33 -9.09 3.31
CA GLU A 75 -0.74 -10.06 3.07
C GLU A 75 -1.99 -9.73 3.89
N HIS A 76 -1.81 -9.40 5.17
CA HIS A 76 -2.91 -8.99 6.04
C HIS A 76 -3.61 -7.71 5.55
N ARG A 77 -2.88 -6.80 4.93
CA ARG A 77 -3.43 -5.57 4.32
C ARG A 77 -4.13 -5.80 2.98
N GLY A 78 -4.09 -7.01 2.43
CA GLY A 78 -4.72 -7.32 1.15
C GLY A 78 -3.96 -6.83 -0.09
N LEU A 79 -2.67 -6.53 0.04
CA LEU A 79 -1.82 -6.09 -1.07
C LEU A 79 -1.20 -7.23 -1.84
N ILE A 80 -0.93 -8.34 -1.18
CA ILE A 80 -0.36 -9.56 -1.74
C ILE A 80 -1.08 -10.78 -1.19
N HIS A 81 -0.98 -11.89 -1.93
CA HIS A 81 -1.33 -13.21 -1.47
C HIS A 81 -0.11 -14.12 -1.57
N THR A 82 0.10 -14.97 -0.58
CA THR A 82 1.23 -15.91 -0.56
C THR A 82 0.73 -17.34 -0.55
N GLU A 83 1.40 -18.19 -1.32
CA GLU A 83 1.15 -19.62 -1.36
C GLU A 83 2.46 -20.40 -1.22
N PRO A 84 2.49 -21.48 -0.41
CA PRO A 84 3.66 -22.32 -0.32
C PRO A 84 3.88 -23.07 -1.64
N THR A 85 5.14 -23.17 -2.07
CA THR A 85 5.53 -23.99 -3.23
C THR A 85 6.30 -25.22 -2.78
N LYS A 86 6.18 -26.29 -3.55
CA LYS A 86 6.94 -27.52 -3.37
C LYS A 86 7.83 -27.77 -4.59
N VAL A 87 9.10 -27.98 -4.34
CA VAL A 87 10.08 -28.36 -5.37
C VAL A 87 10.38 -29.84 -5.24
N LYS A 88 10.24 -30.60 -6.34
CA LYS A 88 10.69 -31.99 -6.42
C LYS A 88 12.16 -32.05 -6.82
N THR A 89 12.98 -32.69 -6.03
CA THR A 89 14.37 -32.97 -6.37
C THR A 89 14.47 -34.17 -7.32
N ARG A 90 15.65 -34.34 -7.96
CA ARG A 90 15.91 -35.51 -8.84
C ARG A 90 15.68 -36.87 -8.15
N ASP A 91 15.82 -36.93 -6.83
CA ASP A 91 15.63 -38.11 -5.99
C ASP A 91 14.16 -38.37 -5.64
N GLY A 92 13.20 -37.62 -6.22
CA GLY A 92 11.77 -37.76 -5.95
C GLY A 92 11.30 -37.18 -4.61
N ARG A 93 12.19 -36.59 -3.83
CA ARG A 93 11.85 -35.93 -2.56
C ARG A 93 11.22 -34.56 -2.80
N SER A 94 10.21 -34.24 -2.01
CA SER A 94 9.54 -32.95 -2.05
C SER A 94 10.12 -32.07 -0.95
N HIS A 95 10.61 -30.85 -1.32
CA HIS A 95 11.06 -29.81 -0.40
C HIS A 95 10.19 -28.57 -0.53
N ASN A 96 10.07 -27.82 0.55
CA ASN A 96 9.45 -26.50 0.50
C ASN A 96 10.33 -25.54 -0.31
N GLY A 97 9.76 -24.97 -1.37
CA GLY A 97 10.39 -23.90 -2.15
C GLY A 97 10.09 -22.51 -1.54
N SER A 98 10.55 -21.48 -2.25
CA SER A 98 10.16 -20.10 -1.95
C SER A 98 8.65 -19.92 -2.12
N LEU A 99 8.05 -18.99 -1.36
CA LEU A 99 6.64 -18.68 -1.52
C LEU A 99 6.35 -18.16 -2.94
N CYS A 100 5.16 -18.48 -3.44
CA CYS A 100 4.59 -17.80 -4.59
C CYS A 100 3.86 -16.56 -4.09
N TYR A 101 4.27 -15.39 -4.57
CA TYR A 101 3.65 -14.11 -4.26
C TYR A 101 2.75 -13.71 -5.43
N THR A 102 1.50 -13.43 -5.16
CA THR A 102 0.57 -12.83 -6.12
C THR A 102 0.29 -11.40 -5.70
N ILE A 103 0.55 -10.45 -6.59
CA ILE A 103 0.20 -9.05 -6.36
C ILE A 103 -1.30 -8.90 -6.62
N LEU A 104 -2.03 -8.43 -5.61
CA LEU A 104 -3.48 -8.29 -5.68
C LEU A 104 -3.88 -6.96 -6.34
N PRO A 105 -5.07 -6.88 -6.98
CA PRO A 105 -5.62 -5.62 -7.45
C PRO A 105 -5.79 -4.63 -6.31
N THR A 106 -5.51 -3.36 -6.55
CA THR A 106 -5.61 -2.30 -5.52
C THR A 106 -6.96 -1.60 -5.49
N GLU A 107 -7.82 -1.82 -6.47
CA GLU A 107 -9.12 -1.19 -6.60
C GLU A 107 -10.01 -1.34 -5.34
N PRO A 108 -10.09 -2.52 -4.69
CA PRO A 108 -10.87 -2.66 -3.47
C PRO A 108 -10.34 -1.78 -2.31
N LEU A 109 -9.02 -1.62 -2.20
CA LEU A 109 -8.39 -0.78 -1.18
C LEU A 109 -8.58 0.70 -1.50
N GLU A 110 -8.55 1.08 -2.76
CA GLU A 110 -8.83 2.44 -3.23
C GLU A 110 -10.26 2.83 -2.92
N GLU A 111 -11.23 1.95 -3.20
CA GLU A 111 -12.63 2.19 -2.89
C GLU A 111 -12.87 2.34 -1.38
N GLU A 112 -12.30 1.45 -0.55
CA GLU A 112 -12.40 1.56 0.90
C GLU A 112 -11.80 2.88 1.42
N TYR A 113 -10.64 3.27 0.90
CA TYR A 113 -10.01 4.54 1.24
C TYR A 113 -10.88 5.73 0.90
N TYR A 114 -11.46 5.78 -0.32
CA TYR A 114 -12.34 6.87 -0.73
C TYR A 114 -13.61 6.94 0.11
N GLN A 115 -14.22 5.83 0.43
CA GLN A 115 -15.40 5.78 1.30
C GLN A 115 -15.09 6.31 2.70
N GLU A 116 -13.94 5.99 3.23
CA GLU A 116 -13.51 6.52 4.53
C GLU A 116 -13.26 8.04 4.46
N GLN A 117 -12.62 8.53 3.39
CA GLN A 117 -12.42 9.98 3.19
C GLN A 117 -13.76 10.73 3.10
N LEU A 118 -14.75 10.17 2.42
CA LEU A 118 -16.09 10.75 2.35
C LEU A 118 -16.76 10.81 3.74
N ARG A 119 -16.70 9.73 4.51
CA ARG A 119 -17.22 9.71 5.89
C ARG A 119 -16.57 10.77 6.78
N ILE A 120 -15.27 10.91 6.70
CA ILE A 120 -14.50 11.94 7.43
C ILE A 120 -14.94 13.34 7.01
N ALA A 121 -15.08 13.60 5.71
CA ALA A 121 -15.50 14.90 5.18
C ALA A 121 -16.93 15.26 5.63
N GLU A 122 -17.85 14.30 5.61
CA GLU A 122 -19.22 14.48 6.10
C GLU A 122 -19.27 14.79 7.60
N TYR A 123 -18.47 14.07 8.40
CA TYR A 123 -18.35 14.34 9.83
C TYR A 123 -17.85 15.76 10.10
N TYR A 124 -16.79 16.20 9.45
CA TYR A 124 -16.27 17.58 9.62
C TYR A 124 -17.24 18.64 9.14
N SER A 125 -17.97 18.38 8.07
CA SER A 125 -19.00 19.30 7.57
C SER A 125 -20.13 19.45 8.59
N ALA A 126 -20.63 18.36 9.13
CA ALA A 126 -21.67 18.36 10.17
C ALA A 126 -21.18 19.04 11.46
N TYR A 127 -19.94 18.75 11.89
CA TYR A 127 -19.33 19.40 13.06
C TYR A 127 -19.22 20.91 12.89
N THR A 128 -18.69 21.37 11.75
CA THR A 128 -18.54 22.79 11.45
C THR A 128 -19.89 23.51 11.42
N LYS A 129 -20.92 22.86 10.87
CA LYS A 129 -22.28 23.41 10.86
C LYS A 129 -22.85 23.54 12.28
N ALA A 130 -22.70 22.52 13.10
CA ALA A 130 -23.15 22.52 14.49
C ALA A 130 -22.43 23.58 15.32
N MET A 131 -21.13 23.78 15.12
CA MET A 131 -20.36 24.82 15.80
C MET A 131 -20.84 26.24 15.41
N LYS A 132 -21.09 26.49 14.13
CA LYS A 132 -21.62 27.79 13.65
C LYS A 132 -23.01 28.06 14.21
N GLU A 133 -23.87 27.05 14.31
CA GLU A 133 -25.21 27.18 14.92
C GLU A 133 -25.12 27.48 16.41
N HIS A 134 -24.21 26.80 17.11
CA HIS A 134 -23.94 27.06 18.52
C HIS A 134 -23.41 28.49 18.76
N GLU A 135 -22.48 28.95 17.95
CA GLU A 135 -21.93 30.33 18.00
C GLU A 135 -23.05 31.39 17.79
N LYS A 136 -23.92 31.17 16.80
CA LYS A 136 -25.08 32.06 16.57
C LYS A 136 -26.03 32.08 17.76
N LYS A 137 -26.22 30.94 18.44
CA LYS A 137 -27.18 30.82 19.55
C LYS A 137 -26.64 31.39 20.86
N TYR A 138 -25.34 31.23 21.11
CA TYR A 138 -24.73 31.58 22.40
C TYR A 138 -23.56 32.54 22.33
N GLY A 139 -23.00 32.87 21.16
CA GLY A 139 -21.87 33.79 20.97
C GLY A 139 -22.20 35.28 21.09
N GLY A 140 -23.48 35.65 21.16
CA GLY A 140 -23.95 37.03 21.30
C GLY A 140 -23.97 37.60 22.73
N VAL A 141 -23.53 36.87 23.75
CA VAL A 141 -23.71 37.27 25.15
C VAL A 141 -22.49 37.95 25.79
N ASN A 142 -21.32 38.00 25.12
CA ASN A 142 -20.09 38.49 25.72
C ASN A 142 -19.54 39.84 25.26
N ASN A 143 -20.26 40.64 24.48
CA ASN A 143 -19.78 41.96 24.03
C ASN A 143 -20.44 43.20 24.67
N GLU A 144 -21.21 43.03 25.73
CA GLU A 144 -21.82 44.19 26.41
C GLU A 144 -21.47 44.23 27.90
N LYS A 145 -20.24 44.14 28.31
CA LYS A 145 -19.81 44.60 29.66
C LYS A 145 -18.29 44.76 29.75
N VAL A 146 -17.71 45.69 29.02
CA VAL A 146 -16.49 46.39 29.46
C VAL A 146 -16.53 47.79 28.89
N ASN A 147 -17.39 48.63 29.47
CA ASN A 147 -17.27 50.09 29.45
C ASN A 147 -17.55 50.57 30.86
N VAL A 148 -16.51 50.58 31.63
CA VAL A 148 -16.35 51.53 32.73
C VAL A 148 -14.91 51.97 32.74
#